data_e3cd4d473982c819a2ce9123ec76e94d
#
_entry.id   e3cd4d473982c819a2ce9123ec76e94d
#
_cell.length_a   1.000
_cell.length_b   1.000
_cell.length_c   1.000
_cell.angle_alpha   90.00
_cell.angle_beta   90.00
_cell.angle_gamma   90.00
#
_symmetry.space_group_name_H-M   'P 1'
#
loop_
_entity.id
_entity.type
_entity.pdbx_description
1 polymer ?
#
loop_
_entity_poly.entity_id
_entity_poly.type
_entity_poly.pdbx_seq_one_letter_code
_entity_poly.pdbx_strand_id
1 'polypeptide(L)'
;MTLFLPFPLILFILFTLGPAMSEENSLTIHGVTDTLGEDDEQYADALQTAGDVFAEVEALFNDENYESRTGWFKDESNDDGDIVYAKDTSNGRMVTISTELPMPPDFVMKETWEGMETLPEWNQNINFAGVVASPTDNFDIVTYGNNDVLVVSGREFVSARIWRKVDDGYILASRSVKIPSFKSKHKGKVRAHLHIAGARFRPNPANPGTTLTDVVMLAELKGFLPKMIVNQVIGRIMLMDTVTNRSHFRALKEKRDKNAN
;
A
#
# COMPACT_ATOMS: atom_id res chain seq x y z
N MET A 1 72.08 5.05 42.59
CA MET A 1 71.92 4.92 41.12
C MET A 1 70.56 4.28 40.89
N THR A 2 69.55 5.14 40.79
CA THR A 2 68.13 4.71 40.81
C THR A 2 67.63 4.83 39.35
N LEU A 3 67.28 3.66 38.77
CA LEU A 3 66.75 3.58 37.38
C LEU A 3 65.27 3.96 37.43
N PHE A 4 64.89 5.02 36.69
CA PHE A 4 63.51 5.35 36.37
C PHE A 4 63.10 4.60 35.07
N LEU A 5 62.09 3.74 35.17
CA LEU A 5 61.40 3.13 34.03
C LEU A 5 60.25 4.07 33.63
N PRO A 6 60.06 4.37 32.34
CA PRO A 6 58.91 5.14 31.87
C PRO A 6 57.66 4.28 31.77
N PHE A 7 56.53 4.71 32.34
CA PHE A 7 55.22 4.15 32.16
C PHE A 7 54.74 4.38 30.71
N PRO A 8 54.13 3.39 30.04
CA PRO A 8 53.48 3.63 28.76
C PRO A 8 52.15 4.33 28.98
N LEU A 9 52.00 5.42 28.25
CA LEU A 9 50.74 6.18 28.13
C LEU A 9 49.73 5.33 27.34
N ILE A 10 48.77 4.68 28.00
CA ILE A 10 47.66 4.01 27.36
C ILE A 10 46.67 5.06 26.91
N LEU A 11 46.65 5.31 25.58
CA LEU A 11 45.67 6.16 24.90
C LEU A 11 44.33 5.39 24.85
N PHE A 12 43.40 5.74 25.77
CA PHE A 12 42.02 5.31 25.69
C PHE A 12 41.35 6.03 24.51
N ILE A 13 41.22 5.36 23.36
CA ILE A 13 40.33 5.78 22.28
C ILE A 13 38.90 5.50 22.77
N LEU A 14 38.22 6.52 23.27
CA LEU A 14 36.77 6.48 23.48
C LEU A 14 36.09 6.42 22.10
N PHE A 15 35.77 5.21 21.66
CA PHE A 15 34.75 5.05 20.63
C PHE A 15 33.43 5.51 21.26
N THR A 16 32.97 6.67 20.90
CA THR A 16 31.58 7.06 21.10
C THR A 16 30.75 6.14 20.20
N LEU A 17 30.25 5.05 20.74
CA LEU A 17 29.12 4.33 20.15
C LEU A 17 27.98 5.35 20.06
N GLY A 18 27.63 5.75 18.85
CA GLY A 18 26.36 6.44 18.62
C GLY A 18 25.22 5.61 19.23
N PRO A 19 24.07 6.23 19.54
CA PRO A 19 22.95 5.52 20.11
C PRO A 19 22.65 4.29 19.23
N ALA A 20 22.62 3.11 19.85
CA ALA A 20 22.21 1.89 19.15
C ALA A 20 20.78 2.13 18.67
N MET A 21 20.58 2.14 17.36
CA MET A 21 19.24 2.23 16.77
C MET A 21 18.39 1.10 17.33
N SER A 22 17.22 1.40 17.87
CA SER A 22 16.31 0.38 18.39
C SER A 22 15.85 -0.51 17.23
N GLU A 23 15.66 -1.81 17.47
CA GLU A 23 15.12 -2.75 16.46
C GLU A 23 13.76 -2.27 15.91
N GLU A 24 13.04 -1.44 16.66
CA GLU A 24 11.76 -0.85 16.26
C GLU A 24 11.88 0.16 15.11
N ASN A 25 13.04 0.81 14.94
CA ASN A 25 13.29 1.82 13.92
C ASN A 25 13.75 1.24 12.59
N SER A 26 13.81 -0.07 12.44
CA SER A 26 14.19 -0.72 11.18
C SER A 26 13.34 -1.95 10.90
N LEU A 27 13.17 -2.25 9.60
CA LEU A 27 12.41 -3.40 9.12
C LEU A 27 13.07 -3.97 7.87
N THR A 28 13.37 -5.27 7.89
CA THR A 28 13.94 -5.97 6.73
C THR A 28 12.93 -6.95 6.15
N ILE A 29 12.57 -6.77 4.87
CA ILE A 29 11.69 -7.66 4.11
C ILE A 29 12.32 -7.89 2.73
N HIS A 30 12.42 -9.14 2.28
CA HIS A 30 13.04 -9.53 1.00
C HIS A 30 14.45 -8.94 0.78
N GLY A 31 15.24 -8.88 1.86
CA GLY A 31 16.61 -8.36 1.81
C GLY A 31 16.74 -6.83 1.67
N VAL A 32 15.63 -6.10 1.68
CA VAL A 32 15.58 -4.64 1.71
C VAL A 32 15.28 -4.18 3.11
N THR A 33 16.13 -3.31 3.66
CA THR A 33 15.97 -2.74 5.00
C THR A 33 15.52 -1.30 4.91
N ASP A 34 14.35 -1.00 5.46
CA ASP A 34 13.92 0.36 5.76
C ASP A 34 14.42 0.73 7.15
N THR A 35 15.06 1.88 7.27
CA THR A 35 15.57 2.39 8.54
C THR A 35 15.12 3.83 8.71
N LEU A 36 14.43 4.12 9.81
CA LEU A 36 13.96 5.46 10.12
C LEU A 36 15.12 6.34 10.63
N GLY A 37 15.19 7.57 10.11
CA GLY A 37 16.06 8.60 10.67
C GLY A 37 15.52 9.16 11.99
N GLU A 38 16.33 9.94 12.70
CA GLU A 38 15.96 10.53 13.99
C GLU A 38 14.67 11.37 13.92
N ASP A 39 14.44 12.11 12.83
CA ASP A 39 13.24 12.92 12.64
C ASP A 39 11.98 12.08 12.37
N ASP A 40 12.15 10.82 11.98
CA ASP A 40 11.08 9.90 11.58
C ASP A 40 10.78 8.81 12.62
N GLU A 41 11.45 8.78 13.76
CA GLU A 41 11.23 7.80 14.84
C GLU A 41 9.76 7.72 15.30
N GLN A 42 9.04 8.83 15.20
CA GLN A 42 7.60 8.88 15.49
C GLN A 42 6.76 7.94 14.60
N TYR A 43 7.31 7.41 13.52
CA TYR A 43 6.66 6.49 12.57
C TYR A 43 7.05 5.02 12.76
N ALA A 44 7.78 4.67 13.82
CA ALA A 44 8.23 3.30 14.08
C ALA A 44 7.05 2.31 14.12
N ASP A 45 6.00 2.59 14.88
CA ASP A 45 4.78 1.76 14.92
C ASP A 45 4.13 1.62 13.53
N ALA A 46 4.19 2.67 12.71
CA ALA A 46 3.64 2.65 11.36
C ALA A 46 4.49 1.77 10.44
N LEU A 47 5.82 1.78 10.57
CA LEU A 47 6.73 0.91 9.83
C LEU A 47 6.48 -0.58 10.17
N GLN A 48 6.38 -0.90 11.46
CA GLN A 48 6.07 -2.29 11.88
C GLN A 48 4.67 -2.72 11.38
N THR A 49 3.66 -1.83 11.48
CA THR A 49 2.31 -2.09 10.94
C THR A 49 2.33 -2.34 9.43
N ALA A 50 3.18 -1.62 8.68
CA ALA A 50 3.35 -1.83 7.24
C ALA A 50 4.02 -3.19 6.96
N GLY A 51 4.98 -3.62 7.78
CA GLY A 51 5.59 -4.93 7.69
C GLY A 51 4.60 -6.07 7.94
N ASP A 52 3.80 -5.94 8.99
CA ASP A 52 2.79 -6.94 9.33
C ASP A 52 1.77 -7.10 8.19
N VAL A 53 1.26 -6.00 7.64
CA VAL A 53 0.30 -6.09 6.54
C VAL A 53 0.94 -6.60 5.25
N PHE A 54 2.23 -6.32 5.01
CA PHE A 54 2.95 -6.90 3.89
C PHE A 54 2.98 -8.42 3.97
N ALA A 55 3.35 -8.98 5.11
CA ALA A 55 3.38 -10.42 5.34
C ALA A 55 1.98 -11.06 5.17
N GLU A 56 0.92 -10.41 5.65
CA GLU A 56 -0.45 -10.87 5.48
C GLU A 56 -0.89 -10.86 4.01
N VAL A 57 -0.57 -9.80 3.26
CA VAL A 57 -0.89 -9.67 1.82
C VAL A 57 -0.12 -10.70 1.00
N GLU A 58 1.16 -10.86 1.28
CA GLU A 58 2.00 -11.86 0.60
C GLU A 58 1.50 -13.29 0.86
N ALA A 59 1.20 -13.63 2.12
CA ALA A 59 0.63 -14.93 2.46
C ALA A 59 -0.71 -15.18 1.75
N LEU A 60 -1.57 -14.15 1.65
CA LEU A 60 -2.84 -14.25 0.95
C LEU A 60 -2.66 -14.53 -0.54
N PHE A 61 -1.76 -13.80 -1.22
CA PHE A 61 -1.51 -14.01 -2.65
C PHE A 61 -0.80 -15.33 -2.95
N ASN A 62 -0.09 -15.90 -1.98
CA ASN A 62 0.58 -17.19 -2.09
C ASN A 62 -0.29 -18.37 -1.60
N ASP A 63 -1.50 -18.11 -1.09
CA ASP A 63 -2.46 -19.17 -0.73
C ASP A 63 -2.89 -19.91 -2.01
N GLU A 64 -2.80 -21.24 -2.02
CA GLU A 64 -3.20 -22.10 -3.15
C GLU A 64 -4.67 -21.92 -3.58
N ASN A 65 -5.52 -21.50 -2.63
CA ASN A 65 -6.93 -21.22 -2.88
C ASN A 65 -7.18 -19.83 -3.46
N TYR A 66 -6.18 -18.94 -3.49
CA TYR A 66 -6.37 -17.59 -3.98
C TYR A 66 -6.63 -17.57 -5.50
N GLU A 67 -5.79 -18.21 -6.30
CA GLU A 67 -5.95 -18.24 -7.76
C GLU A 67 -7.22 -19.00 -8.18
N SER A 68 -7.57 -20.08 -7.49
CA SER A 68 -8.79 -20.86 -7.76
C SER A 68 -10.07 -20.21 -7.24
N ARG A 69 -9.95 -19.13 -6.43
CA ARG A 69 -11.05 -18.49 -5.73
C ARG A 69 -11.83 -19.44 -4.80
N THR A 70 -11.21 -20.53 -4.34
CA THR A 70 -11.84 -21.44 -3.38
C THR A 70 -12.15 -20.72 -2.08
N GLY A 71 -13.42 -20.76 -1.65
CA GLY A 71 -13.89 -20.03 -0.47
C GLY A 71 -14.22 -18.54 -0.71
N TRP A 72 -14.14 -18.08 -1.97
CA TRP A 72 -14.61 -16.77 -2.40
C TRP A 72 -15.91 -16.92 -3.21
N PHE A 73 -16.74 -15.91 -3.21
CA PHE A 73 -17.96 -15.86 -4.03
C PHE A 73 -17.95 -14.61 -4.91
N LYS A 74 -18.66 -14.69 -6.04
CA LYS A 74 -18.82 -13.54 -6.94
C LYS A 74 -19.67 -12.47 -6.27
N ASP A 75 -19.18 -11.23 -6.23
CA ASP A 75 -19.83 -10.07 -5.58
C ASP A 75 -20.35 -9.07 -6.61
N GLU A 76 -19.46 -8.46 -7.39
CA GLU A 76 -19.79 -7.48 -8.43
C GLU A 76 -19.16 -7.87 -9.76
N SER A 77 -19.72 -7.37 -10.88
CA SER A 77 -19.13 -7.56 -12.21
C SER A 77 -19.62 -6.50 -13.19
N ASN A 78 -18.90 -6.30 -14.30
CA ASN A 78 -19.28 -5.43 -15.40
C ASN A 78 -19.35 -6.21 -16.73
N ASP A 79 -19.75 -5.51 -17.78
CA ASP A 79 -19.86 -6.07 -19.14
C ASP A 79 -18.49 -6.29 -19.81
N ASP A 80 -17.42 -5.66 -19.28
CA ASP A 80 -16.04 -5.84 -19.75
C ASP A 80 -15.42 -7.16 -19.26
N GLY A 81 -16.14 -7.92 -18.43
CA GLY A 81 -15.71 -9.21 -17.91
C GLY A 81 -14.94 -9.12 -16.58
N ASP A 82 -14.83 -7.95 -15.96
CA ASP A 82 -14.25 -7.83 -14.62
C ASP A 82 -15.18 -8.44 -13.59
N ILE A 83 -14.60 -9.20 -12.67
CA ILE A 83 -15.35 -9.86 -11.59
C ILE A 83 -14.66 -9.58 -10.28
N VAL A 84 -15.38 -8.92 -9.37
CA VAL A 84 -14.99 -8.79 -7.97
C VAL A 84 -15.45 -10.04 -7.22
N TYR A 85 -14.54 -10.68 -6.54
CA TYR A 85 -14.83 -11.77 -5.62
C TYR A 85 -14.78 -11.27 -4.18
N ALA A 86 -15.58 -11.88 -3.32
CA ALA A 86 -15.65 -11.53 -1.92
C ALA A 86 -15.54 -12.75 -1.01
N LYS A 87 -15.06 -12.50 0.21
CA LYS A 87 -15.02 -13.46 1.30
C LYS A 87 -15.39 -12.74 2.61
N ASP A 88 -16.38 -13.27 3.32
CA ASP A 88 -16.73 -12.71 4.64
C ASP A 88 -15.70 -13.15 5.69
N THR A 89 -15.25 -12.18 6.50
CA THR A 89 -14.29 -12.37 7.60
C THR A 89 -14.89 -11.84 8.90
N SER A 90 -14.20 -12.05 10.03
CA SER A 90 -14.57 -11.47 11.32
C SER A 90 -14.55 -9.93 11.32
N ASN A 91 -13.68 -9.34 10.49
CA ASN A 91 -13.49 -7.88 10.39
C ASN A 91 -14.33 -7.23 9.27
N GLY A 92 -15.15 -8.01 8.57
CA GLY A 92 -16.00 -7.52 7.48
C GLY A 92 -15.80 -8.30 6.19
N ARG A 93 -16.22 -7.71 5.08
CA ARG A 93 -16.10 -8.30 3.75
C ARG A 93 -14.76 -7.93 3.14
N MET A 94 -13.94 -8.93 2.86
CA MET A 94 -12.75 -8.81 2.03
C MET A 94 -13.14 -8.97 0.56
N VAL A 95 -12.65 -8.11 -0.30
CA VAL A 95 -12.89 -8.17 -1.74
C VAL A 95 -11.58 -8.26 -2.49
N THR A 96 -11.62 -8.90 -3.66
CA THR A 96 -10.46 -9.04 -4.55
C THR A 96 -10.88 -9.01 -6.01
N ILE A 97 -9.97 -8.55 -6.87
CA ILE A 97 -10.13 -8.55 -8.31
C ILE A 97 -8.78 -8.82 -8.97
N SER A 98 -8.81 -9.49 -10.12
CA SER A 98 -7.65 -9.62 -11.01
C SER A 98 -7.95 -8.91 -12.32
N THR A 99 -6.97 -8.15 -12.83
CA THR A 99 -7.09 -7.39 -14.08
C THR A 99 -5.75 -7.34 -14.80
N GLU A 100 -5.79 -7.00 -16.10
CA GLU A 100 -4.60 -6.71 -16.87
C GLU A 100 -4.45 -5.22 -17.10
N LEU A 101 -3.25 -4.70 -16.84
CA LEU A 101 -2.87 -3.31 -17.12
C LEU A 101 -1.89 -3.26 -18.31
N PRO A 102 -2.06 -2.30 -19.25
CA PRO A 102 -1.35 -2.30 -20.53
C PRO A 102 0.05 -1.68 -20.46
N MET A 103 0.77 -1.88 -19.37
CA MET A 103 2.12 -1.39 -19.12
C MET A 103 2.92 -2.46 -18.38
N PRO A 104 4.29 -2.49 -18.48
CA PRO A 104 5.11 -3.45 -17.76
C PRO A 104 5.07 -3.24 -16.24
N PRO A 105 5.32 -4.29 -15.42
CA PRO A 105 5.18 -4.25 -13.95
C PRO A 105 6.00 -3.16 -13.27
N ASP A 106 7.22 -2.92 -13.72
CA ASP A 106 8.08 -1.87 -13.16
C ASP A 106 7.44 -0.48 -13.29
N PHE A 107 6.82 -0.22 -14.45
CA PHE A 107 6.13 1.03 -14.70
C PHE A 107 4.84 1.12 -13.86
N VAL A 108 4.06 0.04 -13.80
CA VAL A 108 2.82 0.01 -13.01
C VAL A 108 3.11 0.25 -11.53
N MET A 109 4.12 -0.44 -10.98
CA MET A 109 4.53 -0.26 -9.60
C MET A 109 4.97 1.17 -9.32
N LYS A 110 5.85 1.72 -10.16
CA LYS A 110 6.36 3.08 -10.01
C LYS A 110 5.23 4.11 -10.05
N GLU A 111 4.37 4.05 -11.05
CA GLU A 111 3.22 4.96 -11.19
C GLU A 111 2.26 4.86 -9.99
N THR A 112 1.98 3.64 -9.53
CA THR A 112 1.11 3.42 -8.36
C THR A 112 1.74 3.99 -7.07
N TRP A 113 3.05 3.91 -6.93
CA TRP A 113 3.76 4.41 -5.75
C TRP A 113 3.89 5.92 -5.75
N GLU A 114 4.44 6.48 -6.83
CA GLU A 114 4.78 7.90 -6.95
C GLU A 114 3.55 8.78 -7.29
N GLY A 115 2.53 8.21 -7.94
CA GLY A 115 1.34 8.91 -8.44
C GLY A 115 0.30 9.25 -7.37
N MET A 116 0.61 9.12 -6.08
CA MET A 116 -0.37 9.31 -5.00
C MET A 116 -1.01 10.69 -5.01
N GLU A 117 -0.24 11.76 -5.17
CA GLU A 117 -0.73 13.13 -5.12
C GLU A 117 -1.54 13.53 -6.36
N THR A 118 -1.27 12.90 -7.50
CA THR A 118 -2.01 13.12 -8.75
C THR A 118 -3.24 12.24 -8.89
N LEU A 119 -3.46 11.30 -7.96
CA LEU A 119 -4.58 10.37 -7.98
C LEU A 119 -5.96 11.05 -8.18
N PRO A 120 -6.29 12.20 -7.54
CA PRO A 120 -7.55 12.88 -7.74
C PRO A 120 -7.74 13.50 -9.14
N GLU A 121 -6.66 13.69 -9.91
CA GLU A 121 -6.74 14.30 -11.25
C GLU A 121 -7.35 13.35 -12.28
N TRP A 122 -7.21 12.04 -12.07
CA TRP A 122 -7.68 11.04 -13.01
C TRP A 122 -8.63 10.00 -12.40
N ASN A 123 -8.61 9.78 -11.07
CA ASN A 123 -9.54 8.88 -10.41
C ASN A 123 -10.72 9.66 -9.82
N GLN A 124 -11.85 9.60 -10.50
CA GLN A 124 -13.07 10.31 -10.11
C GLN A 124 -13.66 9.83 -8.78
N ASN A 125 -13.26 8.68 -8.29
CA ASN A 125 -13.71 8.18 -6.97
C ASN A 125 -12.95 8.83 -5.81
N ILE A 126 -11.79 9.42 -6.08
CA ILE A 126 -10.92 10.05 -5.08
C ILE A 126 -11.04 11.57 -5.18
N ASN A 127 -11.30 12.25 -4.07
CA ASN A 127 -11.43 13.71 -4.07
C ASN A 127 -10.22 14.43 -3.48
N PHE A 128 -9.37 13.75 -2.76
CA PHE A 128 -8.05 14.21 -2.34
C PHE A 128 -7.15 13.02 -2.06
N ALA A 129 -5.87 13.20 -2.26
CA ALA A 129 -4.83 12.28 -1.85
C ALA A 129 -3.55 13.06 -1.59
N GLY A 130 -2.66 12.53 -0.77
CA GLY A 130 -1.38 13.17 -0.48
C GLY A 130 -0.48 12.30 0.39
N VAL A 131 0.80 12.60 0.32
CA VAL A 131 1.82 11.98 1.16
C VAL A 131 1.91 12.77 2.46
N VAL A 132 1.81 12.08 3.60
CA VAL A 132 1.96 12.63 4.95
C VAL A 132 3.43 12.65 5.34
N ALA A 133 4.14 11.55 5.06
CA ALA A 133 5.58 11.39 5.27
C ALA A 133 6.11 10.28 4.33
N SER A 134 7.37 10.42 3.92
CA SER A 134 8.11 9.40 3.14
C SER A 134 9.45 9.13 3.82
N PRO A 135 9.46 8.37 4.92
CA PRO A 135 10.68 8.13 5.68
C PRO A 135 11.74 7.33 4.92
N THR A 136 11.32 6.46 3.98
CA THR A 136 12.23 5.70 3.12
C THR A 136 11.69 5.60 1.68
N ASP A 137 12.48 5.10 0.75
CA ASP A 137 12.06 4.91 -0.65
C ASP A 137 10.96 3.85 -0.81
N ASN A 138 10.81 2.95 0.16
CA ASN A 138 9.90 1.81 0.10
C ASN A 138 8.78 1.84 1.14
N PHE A 139 8.79 2.82 2.04
CA PHE A 139 7.80 3.00 3.09
C PHE A 139 7.36 4.46 3.16
N ASP A 140 6.06 4.69 3.14
CA ASP A 140 5.46 6.01 3.33
C ASP A 140 4.15 5.96 4.14
N ILE A 141 3.68 7.13 4.52
CA ILE A 141 2.39 7.35 5.14
C ILE A 141 1.59 8.29 4.25
N VAL A 142 0.39 7.87 3.87
CA VAL A 142 -0.48 8.60 2.95
C VAL A 142 -1.82 8.90 3.57
N THR A 143 -2.48 9.93 3.05
CA THR A 143 -3.88 10.24 3.32
C THR A 143 -4.63 10.36 2.01
N TYR A 144 -5.85 9.85 1.97
CA TYR A 144 -6.73 10.01 0.83
C TYR A 144 -8.19 9.93 1.24
N GLY A 145 -9.06 10.45 0.41
CA GLY A 145 -10.49 10.38 0.64
C GLY A 145 -11.25 10.15 -0.65
N ASN A 146 -12.26 9.30 -0.58
CA ASN A 146 -13.15 9.03 -1.69
C ASN A 146 -14.36 9.99 -1.69
N ASN A 147 -14.96 10.11 -2.85
CA ASN A 147 -16.25 10.74 -3.04
C ASN A 147 -17.39 9.93 -2.41
N ASP A 148 -18.59 10.50 -2.36
CA ASP A 148 -19.77 9.78 -1.92
C ASP A 148 -20.08 8.63 -2.89
N VAL A 149 -20.41 7.47 -2.36
CA VAL A 149 -20.79 6.29 -3.15
C VAL A 149 -22.15 5.80 -2.70
N LEU A 150 -23.11 5.78 -3.61
CA LEU A 150 -24.52 5.49 -3.31
C LEU A 150 -25.04 6.42 -2.20
N VAL A 151 -25.47 5.85 -1.08
CA VAL A 151 -25.99 6.58 0.09
C VAL A 151 -24.92 6.79 1.19
N VAL A 152 -23.66 6.39 0.90
CA VAL A 152 -22.56 6.47 1.86
C VAL A 152 -21.71 7.68 1.54
N SER A 153 -21.63 8.63 2.47
CA SER A 153 -20.74 9.79 2.35
C SER A 153 -19.28 9.35 2.23
N GLY A 154 -18.44 10.17 1.59
CA GLY A 154 -17.03 9.87 1.40
C GLY A 154 -16.27 9.65 2.69
N ARG A 155 -15.31 8.77 2.65
CA ARG A 155 -14.42 8.40 3.77
C ARG A 155 -13.05 9.01 3.59
N GLU A 156 -12.34 9.16 4.70
CA GLU A 156 -10.95 9.52 4.74
C GLU A 156 -10.15 8.38 5.35
N PHE A 157 -8.98 8.10 4.77
CA PHE A 157 -8.02 7.11 5.25
C PHE A 157 -6.69 7.78 5.55
N VAL A 158 -5.98 7.25 6.55
CA VAL A 158 -4.56 7.49 6.78
C VAL A 158 -3.92 6.14 6.94
N SER A 159 -2.96 5.83 6.09
CA SER A 159 -2.41 4.48 5.98
C SER A 159 -0.90 4.51 5.78
N ALA A 160 -0.21 3.58 6.42
CA ALA A 160 1.15 3.21 6.08
C ALA A 160 1.14 2.33 4.84
N ARG A 161 2.06 2.57 3.90
CA ARG A 161 2.28 1.75 2.72
C ARG A 161 3.72 1.25 2.69
N ILE A 162 3.90 0.04 2.19
CA ILE A 162 5.21 -0.55 1.95
C ILE A 162 5.17 -1.40 0.68
N TRP A 163 6.25 -1.37 -0.09
CA TRP A 163 6.36 -2.23 -1.26
C TRP A 163 7.69 -2.96 -1.32
N ARG A 164 7.69 -4.11 -1.98
CA ARG A 164 8.89 -4.90 -2.26
C ARG A 164 8.83 -5.51 -3.65
N LYS A 165 10.01 -5.66 -4.24
CA LYS A 165 10.20 -6.58 -5.34
C LYS A 165 10.23 -8.00 -4.78
N VAL A 166 9.45 -8.88 -5.39
CA VAL A 166 9.38 -10.31 -5.08
C VAL A 166 9.80 -11.11 -6.31
N ASP A 167 9.90 -12.44 -6.20
CA ASP A 167 10.47 -13.29 -7.26
C ASP A 167 9.81 -13.10 -8.63
N ASP A 168 8.50 -12.92 -8.67
CA ASP A 168 7.70 -12.80 -9.89
C ASP A 168 7.15 -11.40 -10.18
N GLY A 169 7.61 -10.36 -9.47
CA GLY A 169 7.12 -9.01 -9.69
C GLY A 169 7.22 -8.10 -8.47
N TYR A 170 6.09 -7.49 -8.06
CA TYR A 170 6.03 -6.56 -6.94
C TYR A 170 4.80 -6.81 -6.08
N ILE A 171 4.95 -6.58 -4.78
CA ILE A 171 3.84 -6.48 -3.84
C ILE A 171 3.88 -5.09 -3.19
N LEU A 172 2.73 -4.42 -3.18
CA LEU A 172 2.44 -3.22 -2.42
C LEU A 172 1.38 -3.57 -1.38
N ALA A 173 1.63 -3.23 -0.12
CA ALA A 173 0.69 -3.46 0.98
C ALA A 173 0.42 -2.18 1.76
N SER A 174 -0.77 -2.06 2.35
CA SER A 174 -1.18 -0.88 3.10
C SER A 174 -2.16 -1.23 4.21
N ARG A 175 -2.00 -0.53 5.36
CA ARG A 175 -2.91 -0.61 6.52
C ARG A 175 -3.08 0.75 7.16
N SER A 176 -4.27 1.03 7.69
CA SER A 176 -4.53 2.27 8.43
C SER A 176 -3.70 2.36 9.69
N VAL A 177 -3.10 3.53 9.89
CA VAL A 177 -2.29 3.87 11.07
C VAL A 177 -2.85 5.11 11.78
N LYS A 178 -2.48 5.26 13.05
CA LYS A 178 -2.75 6.47 13.82
C LYS A 178 -1.46 7.28 13.89
N ILE A 179 -1.49 8.49 13.33
CA ILE A 179 -0.39 9.44 13.42
C ILE A 179 -0.84 10.58 14.32
N PRO A 180 -0.34 10.69 15.55
CA PRO A 180 -0.80 11.69 16.53
C PRO A 180 -0.66 13.13 16.07
N SER A 181 0.39 13.43 15.31
CA SER A 181 0.66 14.74 14.72
C SER A 181 -0.23 15.10 13.54
N PHE A 182 -0.85 14.09 12.87
CA PHE A 182 -1.67 14.30 11.69
C PHE A 182 -3.07 14.80 12.05
N LYS A 183 -3.43 15.96 11.52
CA LYS A 183 -4.78 16.54 11.61
C LYS A 183 -5.40 16.59 10.21
N SER A 184 -6.56 15.94 10.07
CA SER A 184 -7.33 16.02 8.83
C SER A 184 -7.66 17.48 8.49
N LYS A 185 -7.41 17.84 7.23
CA LYS A 185 -7.82 19.12 6.66
C LYS A 185 -9.23 19.04 6.05
N HIS A 186 -9.81 17.85 5.97
CA HIS A 186 -11.08 17.57 5.27
C HIS A 186 -12.22 17.39 6.27
N LYS A 187 -12.87 18.50 6.61
CA LYS A 187 -14.01 18.51 7.55
C LYS A 187 -15.20 17.72 7.00
N GLY A 188 -15.86 16.98 7.89
CA GLY A 188 -17.10 16.26 7.58
C GLY A 188 -16.91 14.84 7.03
N LYS A 189 -15.69 14.40 6.74
CA LYS A 189 -15.44 13.01 6.36
C LYS A 189 -15.30 12.12 7.57
N VAL A 190 -15.86 10.90 7.45
CA VAL A 190 -15.68 9.85 8.47
C VAL A 190 -14.33 9.19 8.25
N ARG A 191 -13.51 9.11 9.31
CA ARG A 191 -12.27 8.35 9.28
C ARG A 191 -12.58 6.86 9.28
N ALA A 192 -12.38 6.22 8.12
CA ALA A 192 -12.50 4.78 7.97
C ALA A 192 -11.21 4.06 8.45
N HIS A 193 -11.25 2.74 8.49
CA HIS A 193 -10.11 1.90 8.84
C HIS A 193 -9.88 0.86 7.75
N LEU A 194 -8.68 0.86 7.18
CA LEU A 194 -8.20 -0.11 6.23
C LEU A 194 -7.48 -1.21 7.01
N HIS A 195 -8.08 -2.40 7.08
CA HIS A 195 -7.44 -3.55 7.72
C HIS A 195 -6.35 -4.14 6.84
N ILE A 196 -6.66 -4.30 5.55
CA ILE A 196 -5.74 -4.80 4.52
C ILE A 196 -6.07 -4.09 3.22
N ALA A 197 -5.07 -3.58 2.54
CA ALA A 197 -5.07 -3.37 1.10
C ALA A 197 -3.76 -3.91 0.55
N GLY A 198 -3.85 -4.61 -0.58
CA GLY A 198 -2.68 -5.17 -1.24
C GLY A 198 -2.85 -5.18 -2.74
N ALA A 199 -1.75 -4.99 -3.45
CA ALA A 199 -1.67 -5.19 -4.88
C ALA A 199 -0.43 -6.03 -5.22
N ARG A 200 -0.60 -6.99 -6.12
CA ARG A 200 0.48 -7.79 -6.70
C ARG A 200 0.56 -7.49 -8.19
N PHE A 201 1.74 -7.15 -8.67
CA PHE A 201 2.01 -6.80 -10.06
C PHE A 201 2.98 -7.81 -10.67
N ARG A 202 2.52 -8.61 -11.62
CA ARG A 202 3.31 -9.67 -12.26
C ARG A 202 3.39 -9.46 -13.78
N PRO A 203 4.50 -9.83 -14.45
CA PRO A 203 4.54 -9.89 -15.89
C PRO A 203 3.43 -10.82 -16.41
N ASN A 204 2.78 -10.43 -17.50
CA ASN A 204 1.82 -11.31 -18.17
C ASN A 204 2.54 -12.18 -19.21
N PRO A 205 2.68 -13.50 -19.00
CA PRO A 205 3.36 -14.38 -19.95
C PRO A 205 2.64 -14.47 -21.30
N ALA A 206 1.31 -14.31 -21.30
CA ALA A 206 0.48 -14.38 -22.51
C ALA A 206 0.53 -13.09 -23.35
N ASN A 207 0.87 -11.95 -22.71
CA ASN A 207 0.90 -10.64 -23.36
C ASN A 207 2.11 -9.84 -22.84
N PRO A 208 3.32 -10.08 -23.38
CA PRO A 208 4.54 -9.42 -22.95
C PRO A 208 4.42 -7.89 -22.99
N GLY A 209 4.91 -7.23 -21.94
CA GLY A 209 4.81 -5.77 -21.80
C GLY A 209 3.55 -5.29 -21.10
N THR A 210 2.69 -6.21 -20.64
CA THR A 210 1.54 -5.93 -19.77
C THR A 210 1.72 -6.55 -18.38
N THR A 211 0.88 -6.13 -17.44
CA THR A 211 0.92 -6.55 -16.05
C THR A 211 -0.36 -7.26 -15.67
N LEU A 212 -0.24 -8.47 -15.14
CA LEU A 212 -1.30 -9.10 -14.36
C LEU A 212 -1.32 -8.46 -12.97
N THR A 213 -2.43 -7.85 -12.62
CA THR A 213 -2.60 -7.13 -11.35
C THR A 213 -3.68 -7.81 -10.54
N ASP A 214 -3.34 -8.24 -9.33
CA ASP A 214 -4.27 -8.68 -8.30
C ASP A 214 -4.41 -7.59 -7.25
N VAL A 215 -5.64 -7.27 -6.84
CA VAL A 215 -5.90 -6.29 -5.78
C VAL A 215 -6.79 -6.93 -4.72
N VAL A 216 -6.47 -6.71 -3.46
CA VAL A 216 -7.27 -7.13 -2.32
C VAL A 216 -7.53 -5.95 -1.39
N MET A 217 -8.73 -5.91 -0.77
CA MET A 217 -9.09 -4.90 0.21
C MET A 217 -10.02 -5.46 1.28
N LEU A 218 -9.74 -5.09 2.53
CA LEU A 218 -10.63 -5.28 3.68
C LEU A 218 -10.68 -3.96 4.46
N ALA A 219 -11.82 -3.29 4.43
CA ALA A 219 -11.99 -1.98 5.07
C ALA A 219 -13.24 -1.93 5.95
N GLU A 220 -13.12 -1.24 7.07
CA GLU A 220 -14.23 -0.86 7.93
C GLU A 220 -14.58 0.61 7.69
N LEU A 221 -15.73 0.86 7.05
CA LEU A 221 -16.15 2.21 6.65
C LEU A 221 -16.56 3.10 7.83
N LYS A 222 -16.70 2.54 9.03
CA LYS A 222 -17.15 3.24 10.24
C LYS A 222 -18.52 3.95 10.06
N GLY A 223 -19.02 4.52 11.13
CA GLY A 223 -20.35 5.13 11.15
C GLY A 223 -21.47 4.09 11.30
N PHE A 224 -22.72 4.58 11.38
CA PHE A 224 -23.90 3.73 11.55
C PHE A 224 -24.41 3.23 10.20
N LEU A 225 -23.66 2.34 9.55
CA LEU A 225 -24.02 1.77 8.26
C LEU A 225 -24.49 0.32 8.44
N PRO A 226 -25.65 -0.06 7.86
CA PRO A 226 -26.04 -1.47 7.78
C PRO A 226 -24.98 -2.30 7.02
N LYS A 227 -24.68 -3.51 7.51
CA LYS A 227 -23.68 -4.41 6.91
C LYS A 227 -23.94 -4.63 5.40
N MET A 228 -25.20 -4.74 5.00
CA MET A 228 -25.58 -4.91 3.60
C MET A 228 -25.12 -3.75 2.72
N ILE A 229 -25.27 -2.50 3.18
CA ILE A 229 -24.84 -1.30 2.47
C ILE A 229 -23.31 -1.25 2.38
N VAL A 230 -22.61 -1.54 3.49
CA VAL A 230 -21.13 -1.59 3.50
C VAL A 230 -20.63 -2.60 2.48
N ASN A 231 -21.18 -3.80 2.47
CA ASN A 231 -20.78 -4.87 1.57
C ASN A 231 -20.96 -4.47 0.09
N GLN A 232 -22.12 -3.89 -0.25
CA GLN A 232 -22.39 -3.43 -1.62
C GLN A 232 -21.44 -2.31 -2.06
N VAL A 233 -21.14 -1.36 -1.16
CA VAL A 233 -20.27 -0.22 -1.47
C VAL A 233 -18.83 -0.66 -1.72
N ILE A 234 -18.31 -1.60 -0.91
CA ILE A 234 -16.91 -2.06 -1.01
C ILE A 234 -16.64 -2.76 -2.34
N GLY A 235 -17.51 -3.69 -2.75
CA GLY A 235 -17.37 -4.39 -4.04
C GLY A 235 -17.48 -3.43 -5.22
N ARG A 236 -18.44 -2.51 -5.17
CA ARG A 236 -18.63 -1.49 -6.21
C ARG A 236 -17.44 -0.53 -6.34
N ILE A 237 -16.84 -0.07 -5.23
CA ILE A 237 -15.63 0.76 -5.25
C ILE A 237 -14.49 0.00 -5.93
N MET A 238 -14.25 -1.25 -5.54
CA MET A 238 -13.20 -2.10 -6.15
C MET A 238 -13.35 -2.18 -7.66
N LEU A 239 -14.58 -2.40 -8.15
CA LEU A 239 -14.86 -2.50 -9.58
C LEU A 239 -14.62 -1.16 -10.30
N MET A 240 -15.14 -0.05 -9.73
CA MET A 240 -14.98 1.29 -10.31
C MET A 240 -13.51 1.70 -10.37
N ASP A 241 -12.75 1.46 -9.31
CA ASP A 241 -11.32 1.78 -9.27
C ASP A 241 -10.53 0.94 -10.28
N THR A 242 -10.89 -0.31 -10.50
CA THR A 242 -10.24 -1.17 -11.49
C THR A 242 -10.43 -0.63 -12.91
N VAL A 243 -11.66 -0.24 -13.28
CA VAL A 243 -11.95 0.36 -14.59
C VAL A 243 -11.20 1.68 -14.78
N THR A 244 -11.19 2.52 -13.75
CA THR A 244 -10.52 3.83 -13.77
C THR A 244 -9.01 3.68 -13.91
N ASN A 245 -8.39 2.79 -13.12
CA ASN A 245 -6.96 2.48 -13.23
C ASN A 245 -6.58 1.98 -14.63
N ARG A 246 -7.35 1.03 -15.19
CA ARG A 246 -7.10 0.52 -16.54
C ARG A 246 -7.16 1.64 -17.58
N SER A 247 -8.10 2.57 -17.45
CA SER A 247 -8.22 3.73 -18.33
C SER A 247 -7.04 4.68 -18.21
N HIS A 248 -6.57 4.93 -16.99
CA HIS A 248 -5.38 5.75 -16.73
C HIS A 248 -4.13 5.15 -17.39
N PHE A 249 -3.86 3.85 -17.17
CA PHE A 249 -2.69 3.19 -17.77
C PHE A 249 -2.76 3.09 -19.30
N ARG A 250 -3.96 3.01 -19.88
CA ARG A 250 -4.15 3.12 -21.35
C ARG A 250 -3.73 4.49 -21.85
N ALA A 251 -4.16 5.56 -21.19
CA ALA A 251 -3.80 6.93 -21.56
C ALA A 251 -2.29 7.18 -21.43
N LEU A 252 -1.65 6.66 -20.37
CA LEU A 252 -0.19 6.73 -20.20
C LEU A 252 0.55 5.97 -21.31
N LYS A 253 0.06 4.80 -21.69
CA LYS A 253 0.63 4.02 -22.81
C LYS A 253 0.56 4.80 -24.11
N GLU A 254 -0.60 5.34 -24.47
CA GLU A 254 -0.77 6.13 -25.68
C GLU A 254 0.14 7.36 -25.72
N LYS A 255 0.31 8.04 -24.60
CA LYS A 255 1.23 9.19 -24.47
C LYS A 255 2.68 8.77 -24.69
N ARG A 256 3.08 7.63 -24.12
CA ARG A 256 4.44 7.10 -24.28
C ARG A 256 4.70 6.70 -25.73
N ASP A 257 3.77 6.00 -26.37
CA ASP A 257 3.92 5.52 -27.74
C ASP A 257 3.99 6.68 -28.74
N LYS A 258 3.27 7.78 -28.49
CA LYS A 258 3.37 9.03 -29.29
C LYS A 258 4.69 9.76 -29.14
N ASN A 259 5.34 9.68 -27.97
CA ASN A 259 6.63 10.34 -27.72
C ASN A 259 7.83 9.50 -28.21
N ALA A 260 7.62 8.23 -28.55
CA ALA A 260 8.65 7.33 -29.07
C ALA A 260 8.73 7.32 -30.62
N ASN A 261 7.74 7.90 -31.29
CA ASN A 261 7.65 8.10 -32.76
C ASN A 261 8.00 9.54 -33.14
#